data_98c52c0b5f7572ee2f728fb163e874eb
#
_entry.id   98c52c0b5f7572ee2f728fb163e874eb
#
_cell.length_a   1.000
_cell.length_b   1.000
_cell.length_c   1.000
_cell.angle_alpha   90.00
_cell.angle_beta   90.00
_cell.angle_gamma   90.00
#
_symmetry.space_group_name_H-M   'P 1'
#
loop_
_entity.id
_entity.type
_entity.pdbx_description
1 polymer ?
#
loop_
_entity_poly.entity_id
_entity_poly.type
_entity_poly.pdbx_seq_one_letter_code
_entity_poly.pdbx_strand_id
1 'polypeptide(L)'
;MSEEVVEPSVLVEEALSAVPPVFVPPANIKEANDETIAQAVALFKQGDVVAFPTETVYGLGADASNPEALAKIFKLKGRPTSHPLIVHIPSAEHMDRWGRNIPEIARALAKMFWPGPLTIVVERAAGVLDAVTGGQDTVALRVPSHPIALKLLELFDGGIAAPSANKFGRVSPTLAKHVFTDFQLDVPLILDGGATSVGIESTIVDCTSNPPRVLRPGGINAAQLAMLIGTNDAEVTPDAPRVPGSLPSHYAPRAPVRIIRRVDLLEQLGQQRGGRSIYVLGFEVSVPRLAQSHQRIVPVAAVPYQRTLYATLREFDAAGADLIFIEAPPRSIAWAAVWDRLERAAAGQPQKAKREKSSKKKIAGAAVAPAAIEPDEASDPMDGDAGESSLSRRSSRRASLP
;
A
#
# COMPACT_ATOMS: atom_id res chain seq x y z
N MET A 1 -66.84 6.44 -34.49
CA MET A 1 -65.79 6.65 -33.51
C MET A 1 -65.07 5.31 -33.42
N SER A 2 -63.97 5.21 -34.15
CA SER A 2 -63.11 4.02 -34.25
C SER A 2 -61.96 4.21 -33.30
N GLU A 3 -61.87 3.36 -32.28
CA GLU A 3 -60.71 3.27 -31.35
C GLU A 3 -59.54 2.65 -32.10
N GLU A 4 -58.49 3.42 -32.18
CA GLU A 4 -57.18 2.98 -32.70
C GLU A 4 -56.45 2.23 -31.59
N VAL A 5 -56.31 0.91 -31.74
CA VAL A 5 -55.52 0.06 -30.83
C VAL A 5 -54.05 0.24 -31.20
N VAL A 6 -53.31 0.92 -30.36
CA VAL A 6 -51.85 1.01 -30.47
C VAL A 6 -51.25 -0.28 -29.90
N GLU A 7 -50.60 -1.07 -30.76
CA GLU A 7 -49.86 -2.28 -30.35
C GLU A 7 -48.57 -1.90 -29.57
N PRO A 8 -48.31 -2.50 -28.42
CA PRO A 8 -47.09 -2.28 -27.66
C PRO A 8 -46.04 -3.35 -27.98
N SER A 9 -45.39 -3.32 -29.16
CA SER A 9 -44.47 -4.40 -29.51
C SER A 9 -43.13 -4.01 -30.12
N VAL A 10 -42.68 -2.78 -30.04
CA VAL A 10 -41.34 -2.41 -30.61
C VAL A 10 -40.32 -1.93 -29.59
N LEU A 11 -40.68 -1.63 -28.35
CA LEU A 11 -39.76 -1.10 -27.33
C LEU A 11 -39.21 -2.14 -26.33
N VAL A 12 -39.64 -3.41 -26.43
CA VAL A 12 -39.21 -4.46 -25.49
C VAL A 12 -38.11 -5.36 -26.06
N GLU A 13 -37.92 -5.41 -27.35
CA GLU A 13 -36.93 -6.28 -28.00
C GLU A 13 -35.49 -5.71 -28.02
N GLU A 14 -35.30 -4.39 -27.94
CA GLU A 14 -33.97 -3.78 -27.90
C GLU A 14 -33.28 -3.83 -26.51
N ALA A 15 -34.01 -4.14 -25.43
CA ALA A 15 -33.45 -4.21 -24.09
C ALA A 15 -32.85 -5.59 -23.70
N LEU A 16 -33.00 -6.60 -24.55
CA LEU A 16 -32.61 -8.00 -24.23
C LEU A 16 -31.38 -8.50 -25.00
N SER A 17 -30.68 -7.69 -25.78
CA SER A 17 -29.53 -8.16 -26.57
C SER A 17 -28.16 -7.58 -26.22
N ALA A 18 -28.00 -6.89 -25.10
CA ALA A 18 -26.65 -6.54 -24.60
C ALA A 18 -26.08 -7.67 -23.72
N VAL A 19 -25.66 -8.78 -24.32
CA VAL A 19 -24.70 -9.69 -23.69
C VAL A 19 -23.50 -8.83 -23.31
N PRO A 20 -23.12 -8.74 -22.02
CA PRO A 20 -21.95 -7.96 -21.64
C PRO A 20 -20.75 -8.46 -22.46
N PRO A 21 -19.88 -7.57 -22.98
CA PRO A 21 -18.79 -7.97 -23.83
C PRO A 21 -17.98 -9.04 -23.09
N VAL A 22 -17.82 -10.21 -23.73
CA VAL A 22 -16.99 -11.29 -23.20
C VAL A 22 -15.59 -10.71 -23.05
N PHE A 23 -15.11 -10.62 -21.80
CA PHE A 23 -13.76 -10.18 -21.53
C PHE A 23 -12.77 -11.17 -22.16
N VAL A 24 -12.14 -10.78 -23.25
CA VAL A 24 -11.04 -11.54 -23.85
C VAL A 24 -9.78 -11.14 -23.10
N PRO A 25 -9.16 -12.07 -22.36
CA PRO A 25 -7.94 -11.74 -21.62
C PRO A 25 -6.85 -11.28 -22.57
N PRO A 26 -6.10 -10.20 -22.23
CA PRO A 26 -4.89 -9.82 -22.96
C PRO A 26 -3.86 -10.95 -23.01
N ALA A 27 -3.02 -10.97 -24.06
CA ALA A 27 -2.10 -12.06 -24.35
C ALA A 27 -1.11 -12.41 -23.23
N ASN A 28 -0.81 -11.45 -22.34
CA ASN A 28 0.07 -11.65 -21.18
C ASN A 28 -0.65 -12.08 -19.89
N ILE A 29 -2.00 -12.12 -19.87
CA ILE A 29 -2.76 -12.77 -18.80
C ILE A 29 -2.95 -14.23 -19.19
N LYS A 30 -2.40 -15.14 -18.40
CA LYS A 30 -2.51 -16.58 -18.65
C LYS A 30 -3.05 -17.29 -17.42
N GLU A 31 -3.94 -18.25 -17.64
CA GLU A 31 -4.36 -19.17 -16.58
C GLU A 31 -3.13 -19.84 -15.97
N ALA A 32 -3.10 -19.91 -14.63
CA ALA A 32 -1.99 -20.52 -13.92
C ALA A 32 -2.11 -22.05 -13.96
N ASN A 33 -1.22 -22.67 -14.70
CA ASN A 33 -1.03 -24.10 -14.79
C ASN A 33 0.48 -24.45 -14.76
N ASP A 34 0.83 -25.72 -14.84
CA ASP A 34 2.22 -26.16 -14.75
C ASP A 34 3.13 -25.53 -15.81
N GLU A 35 2.64 -25.38 -17.05
CA GLU A 35 3.38 -24.77 -18.15
C GLU A 35 3.63 -23.28 -17.91
N THR A 36 2.61 -22.54 -17.54
CA THR A 36 2.71 -21.08 -17.32
C THR A 36 3.50 -20.75 -16.05
N ILE A 37 3.45 -21.61 -15.01
CA ILE A 37 4.29 -21.50 -13.83
C ILE A 37 5.76 -21.77 -14.19
N ALA A 38 6.05 -22.78 -15.00
CA ALA A 38 7.40 -23.04 -15.50
C ALA A 38 7.93 -21.86 -16.35
N GLN A 39 7.07 -21.26 -17.20
CA GLN A 39 7.39 -20.03 -17.93
C GLN A 39 7.74 -18.87 -16.98
N ALA A 40 6.97 -18.71 -15.89
CA ALA A 40 7.24 -17.67 -14.88
C ALA A 40 8.61 -17.88 -14.20
N VAL A 41 8.95 -19.12 -13.84
CA VAL A 41 10.27 -19.48 -13.30
C VAL A 41 11.39 -19.14 -14.29
N ALA A 42 11.20 -19.46 -15.57
CA ALA A 42 12.19 -19.14 -16.61
C ALA A 42 12.38 -17.62 -16.75
N LEU A 43 11.32 -16.81 -16.69
CA LEU A 43 11.39 -15.35 -16.71
C LEU A 43 12.17 -14.81 -15.49
N PHE A 44 11.92 -15.32 -14.28
CA PHE A 44 12.71 -14.92 -13.10
C PHE A 44 14.19 -15.23 -13.26
N LYS A 45 14.55 -16.42 -13.77
CA LYS A 45 15.94 -16.81 -14.03
C LYS A 45 16.61 -15.96 -15.11
N GLN A 46 15.84 -15.38 -16.02
CA GLN A 46 16.31 -14.41 -17.03
C GLN A 46 16.40 -12.96 -16.49
N GLY A 47 16.09 -12.74 -15.20
CA GLY A 47 16.09 -11.42 -14.58
C GLY A 47 14.89 -10.57 -15.01
N ASP A 48 13.76 -11.18 -15.32
CA ASP A 48 12.54 -10.48 -15.66
C ASP A 48 11.51 -10.49 -14.49
N VAL A 49 10.38 -9.80 -14.67
CA VAL A 49 9.32 -9.69 -13.68
C VAL A 49 8.10 -10.51 -14.09
N VAL A 50 7.39 -11.05 -13.12
CA VAL A 50 6.11 -11.74 -13.32
C VAL A 50 5.13 -11.27 -12.26
N ALA A 51 3.87 -11.06 -12.64
CA ALA A 51 2.81 -10.85 -11.66
C ALA A 51 2.12 -12.18 -11.34
N PHE A 52 1.90 -12.44 -10.04
CA PHE A 52 1.31 -13.69 -9.57
C PHE A 52 0.36 -13.46 -8.39
N PRO A 53 -0.66 -14.31 -8.24
CA PRO A 53 -1.61 -14.23 -7.14
C PRO A 53 -0.99 -14.69 -5.82
N THR A 54 -1.35 -14.01 -4.74
CA THR A 54 -1.25 -14.54 -3.38
C THR A 54 -2.63 -14.56 -2.74
N GLU A 55 -2.77 -15.11 -1.55
CA GLU A 55 -4.04 -15.03 -0.82
C GLU A 55 -4.42 -13.60 -0.43
N THR A 56 -3.43 -12.70 -0.33
CA THR A 56 -3.62 -11.30 0.06
C THR A 56 -3.94 -10.40 -1.13
N VAL A 57 -2.97 -10.15 -1.98
CA VAL A 57 -3.05 -9.33 -3.19
C VAL A 57 -2.14 -9.91 -4.27
N TYR A 58 -2.30 -9.53 -5.53
CA TYR A 58 -1.33 -9.88 -6.57
C TYR A 58 0.02 -9.20 -6.30
N GLY A 59 1.09 -9.97 -6.40
CA GLY A 59 2.48 -9.53 -6.28
C GLY A 59 3.14 -9.28 -7.64
N LEU A 60 3.98 -8.25 -7.77
CA LEU A 60 4.90 -8.06 -8.89
C LEU A 60 6.26 -8.59 -8.45
N GLY A 61 6.59 -9.81 -8.88
CA GLY A 61 7.77 -10.53 -8.44
C GLY A 61 8.99 -10.34 -9.31
N ALA A 62 10.15 -10.45 -8.67
CA ALA A 62 11.45 -10.60 -9.31
C ALA A 62 12.38 -11.43 -8.41
N ASP A 63 13.42 -12.01 -8.97
CA ASP A 63 14.49 -12.65 -8.20
C ASP A 63 15.10 -11.66 -7.21
N ALA A 64 14.99 -11.96 -5.92
CA ALA A 64 15.49 -11.11 -4.85
C ALA A 64 17.03 -11.04 -4.80
N SER A 65 17.72 -11.95 -5.48
CA SER A 65 19.18 -11.99 -5.58
C SER A 65 19.72 -11.26 -6.82
N ASN A 66 18.83 -10.81 -7.73
CA ASN A 66 19.21 -10.15 -8.97
C ASN A 66 18.93 -8.64 -8.93
N PRO A 67 19.97 -7.78 -8.84
CA PRO A 67 19.77 -6.33 -8.72
C PRO A 67 19.12 -5.70 -9.96
N GLU A 68 19.32 -6.25 -11.16
CA GLU A 68 18.72 -5.76 -12.40
C GLU A 68 17.21 -6.07 -12.43
N ALA A 69 16.82 -7.26 -12.00
CA ALA A 69 15.43 -7.66 -11.87
C ALA A 69 14.69 -6.79 -10.82
N LEU A 70 15.32 -6.49 -9.69
CA LEU A 70 14.80 -5.59 -8.68
C LEU A 70 14.61 -4.17 -9.23
N ALA A 71 15.58 -3.66 -10.01
CA ALA A 71 15.48 -2.34 -10.63
C ALA A 71 14.26 -2.23 -11.57
N LYS A 72 13.90 -3.32 -12.29
CA LYS A 72 12.66 -3.37 -13.10
C LYS A 72 11.42 -3.17 -12.25
N ILE A 73 11.31 -3.81 -11.06
CA ILE A 73 10.19 -3.59 -10.13
C ILE A 73 10.06 -2.10 -9.78
N PHE A 74 11.14 -1.46 -9.33
CA PHE A 74 11.11 -0.06 -8.93
C PHE A 74 10.72 0.86 -10.09
N LYS A 75 11.28 0.62 -11.29
CA LYS A 75 10.97 1.38 -12.50
C LYS A 75 9.51 1.23 -12.91
N LEU A 76 9.01 0.01 -13.01
CA LEU A 76 7.62 -0.26 -13.42
C LEU A 76 6.61 0.37 -12.48
N LYS A 77 6.85 0.29 -11.17
CA LYS A 77 5.96 0.83 -10.15
C LYS A 77 6.08 2.34 -9.97
N GLY A 78 7.17 2.98 -10.38
CA GLY A 78 7.53 4.35 -9.97
C GLY A 78 7.78 4.44 -8.46
N ARG A 79 8.34 3.36 -7.86
CA ARG A 79 8.58 3.24 -6.42
C ARG A 79 9.99 3.74 -6.07
N PRO A 80 10.17 4.55 -5.00
CA PRO A 80 11.51 4.90 -4.52
C PRO A 80 12.30 3.67 -4.04
N THR A 81 13.58 3.59 -4.38
CA THR A 81 14.45 2.45 -4.02
C THR A 81 14.72 2.34 -2.52
N SER A 82 14.52 3.41 -1.76
CA SER A 82 14.62 3.42 -0.29
C SER A 82 13.45 2.69 0.41
N HIS A 83 12.41 2.28 -0.32
CA HIS A 83 11.29 1.53 0.23
C HIS A 83 11.56 0.02 0.14
N PRO A 84 11.65 -0.70 1.27
CA PRO A 84 11.97 -2.13 1.28
C PRO A 84 10.89 -2.97 0.58
N LEU A 85 11.28 -4.17 0.17
CA LEU A 85 10.42 -5.18 -0.43
C LEU A 85 10.23 -6.34 0.54
N ILE A 86 9.17 -7.11 0.36
CA ILE A 86 8.97 -8.38 1.07
C ILE A 86 9.53 -9.49 0.18
N VAL A 87 10.41 -10.33 0.75
CA VAL A 87 10.91 -11.54 0.09
C VAL A 87 9.96 -12.69 0.43
N HIS A 88 9.37 -13.27 -0.61
CA HIS A 88 8.57 -14.47 -0.50
C HIS A 88 9.49 -15.68 -0.64
N ILE A 89 9.37 -16.64 0.27
CA ILE A 89 10.19 -17.84 0.36
C ILE A 89 9.30 -19.10 0.34
N PRO A 90 9.80 -20.28 -0.09
CA PRO A 90 8.99 -21.48 -0.23
C PRO A 90 8.48 -22.02 1.11
N SER A 91 9.32 -21.95 2.15
CA SER A 91 8.99 -22.50 3.47
C SER A 91 9.76 -21.78 4.59
N ALA A 92 9.42 -22.09 5.84
CA ALA A 92 10.09 -21.50 7.01
C ALA A 92 11.57 -21.90 7.12
N GLU A 93 11.97 -23.05 6.60
CA GLU A 93 13.35 -23.55 6.58
C GLU A 93 14.28 -22.63 5.76
N HIS A 94 13.69 -21.86 4.82
CA HIS A 94 14.45 -20.90 4.01
C HIS A 94 14.72 -19.57 4.72
N MET A 95 14.22 -19.35 5.94
CA MET A 95 14.45 -18.11 6.68
C MET A 95 15.93 -17.82 6.88
N ASP A 96 16.74 -18.85 7.17
CA ASP A 96 18.17 -18.71 7.47
C ASP A 96 19.01 -18.32 6.24
N ARG A 97 18.48 -18.46 5.02
CA ARG A 97 19.12 -17.94 3.80
C ARG A 97 19.05 -16.40 3.70
N TRP A 98 18.02 -15.79 4.33
CA TRP A 98 17.69 -14.37 4.19
C TRP A 98 17.87 -13.58 5.49
N GLY A 99 17.69 -14.24 6.63
CA GLY A 99 17.80 -13.67 7.96
C GLY A 99 18.96 -14.24 8.77
N ARG A 100 19.42 -13.47 9.74
CA ARG A 100 20.38 -13.91 10.74
C ARG A 100 19.83 -13.64 12.14
N ASN A 101 20.41 -14.27 13.17
CA ASN A 101 20.01 -14.06 14.58
C ASN A 101 18.48 -14.16 14.76
N ILE A 102 17.84 -15.11 14.07
CA ILE A 102 16.37 -15.21 14.04
C ILE A 102 15.86 -15.62 15.41
N PRO A 103 15.08 -14.72 16.09
CA PRO A 103 14.58 -15.01 17.43
C PRO A 103 13.58 -16.19 17.43
N GLU A 104 13.50 -16.92 18.54
CA GLU A 104 12.54 -18.03 18.73
C GLU A 104 11.09 -17.59 18.49
N ILE A 105 10.73 -16.36 18.87
CA ILE A 105 9.39 -15.83 18.63
C ILE A 105 9.08 -15.69 17.13
N ALA A 106 10.07 -15.35 16.29
CA ALA A 106 9.89 -15.30 14.85
C ALA A 106 9.62 -16.69 14.26
N ARG A 107 10.34 -17.71 14.75
CA ARG A 107 10.10 -19.12 14.37
C ARG A 107 8.73 -19.63 14.85
N ALA A 108 8.32 -19.26 16.05
CA ALA A 108 6.99 -19.59 16.58
C ALA A 108 5.87 -18.96 15.76
N LEU A 109 6.03 -17.69 15.38
CA LEU A 109 5.09 -16.98 14.49
C LEU A 109 5.04 -17.63 13.11
N ALA A 110 6.19 -17.98 12.53
CA ALA A 110 6.26 -18.70 11.26
C ALA A 110 5.55 -20.06 11.35
N LYS A 111 5.81 -20.85 12.38
CA LYS A 111 5.16 -22.17 12.58
C LYS A 111 3.64 -22.06 12.70
N MET A 112 3.12 -20.98 13.29
CA MET A 112 1.68 -20.82 13.50
C MET A 112 0.95 -20.24 12.29
N PHE A 113 1.57 -19.32 11.55
CA PHE A 113 0.89 -18.51 10.54
C PHE A 113 1.40 -18.71 9.12
N TRP A 114 2.45 -19.48 8.88
CA TRP A 114 2.93 -19.82 7.56
C TRP A 114 2.60 -21.29 7.19
N PRO A 115 2.19 -21.51 5.94
CA PRO A 115 1.91 -20.54 4.87
C PRO A 115 0.71 -19.64 5.18
N GLY A 116 0.84 -18.31 4.95
CA GLY A 116 -0.25 -17.38 5.27
C GLY A 116 0.06 -15.89 5.18
N PRO A 117 -0.92 -15.05 5.61
CA PRO A 117 -0.85 -13.61 5.43
C PRO A 117 -0.05 -12.90 6.56
N LEU A 118 1.05 -13.50 7.01
CA LEU A 118 2.01 -12.94 7.96
C LEU A 118 3.34 -12.64 7.27
N THR A 119 3.87 -11.45 7.47
CA THR A 119 5.24 -11.05 7.14
C THR A 119 6.02 -10.84 8.42
N ILE A 120 7.20 -11.42 8.52
CA ILE A 120 8.09 -11.35 9.69
C ILE A 120 9.32 -10.55 9.29
N VAL A 121 9.65 -9.51 10.07
CA VAL A 121 10.87 -8.72 9.92
C VAL A 121 11.92 -9.26 10.89
N VAL A 122 13.09 -9.59 10.36
CA VAL A 122 14.26 -10.10 11.11
C VAL A 122 15.52 -9.36 10.65
N GLU A 123 16.65 -9.53 11.37
CA GLU A 123 17.93 -9.04 10.89
C GLU A 123 18.29 -9.70 9.56
N ARG A 124 18.78 -8.92 8.58
CA ARG A 124 19.18 -9.46 7.27
C ARG A 124 20.45 -10.28 7.34
N ALA A 125 20.50 -11.36 6.59
CA ALA A 125 21.73 -12.13 6.40
C ALA A 125 22.74 -11.36 5.53
N ALA A 126 24.01 -11.73 5.63
CA ALA A 126 25.05 -11.23 4.74
C ALA A 126 24.71 -11.60 3.30
N GLY A 127 24.91 -10.67 2.35
CA GLY A 127 24.61 -10.89 0.92
C GLY A 127 23.17 -10.56 0.50
N VAL A 128 22.24 -10.27 1.41
CA VAL A 128 20.94 -9.70 1.04
C VAL A 128 21.13 -8.28 0.53
N LEU A 129 20.65 -8.01 -0.69
CA LEU A 129 20.88 -6.76 -1.39
C LEU A 129 20.19 -5.56 -0.73
N ASP A 130 20.83 -4.41 -0.72
CA ASP A 130 20.25 -3.15 -0.24
C ASP A 130 18.97 -2.77 -1.00
N ALA A 131 18.89 -3.13 -2.28
CA ALA A 131 17.68 -2.94 -3.06
C ALA A 131 16.46 -3.70 -2.51
N VAL A 132 16.66 -4.82 -1.82
CA VAL A 132 15.57 -5.54 -1.14
C VAL A 132 15.17 -4.83 0.14
N THR A 133 16.15 -4.39 0.93
CA THR A 133 15.93 -3.87 2.29
C THR A 133 15.74 -2.35 2.34
N GLY A 134 15.94 -1.66 1.20
CA GLY A 134 15.96 -0.19 1.16
C GLY A 134 17.10 0.39 1.99
N GLY A 135 18.23 -0.34 2.10
CA GLY A 135 19.42 0.02 2.86
C GLY A 135 19.29 -0.20 4.37
N GLN A 136 18.30 -0.95 4.85
CA GLN A 136 18.13 -1.28 6.27
C GLN A 136 18.84 -2.58 6.62
N ASP A 137 19.20 -2.76 7.90
CA ASP A 137 19.79 -4.00 8.44
C ASP A 137 18.74 -5.08 8.75
N THR A 138 17.53 -4.91 8.25
CA THR A 138 16.41 -5.84 8.42
C THR A 138 15.86 -6.29 7.08
N VAL A 139 15.31 -7.51 7.05
CA VAL A 139 14.61 -8.08 5.89
C VAL A 139 13.22 -8.56 6.30
N ALA A 140 12.26 -8.35 5.42
CA ALA A 140 10.87 -8.79 5.59
C ALA A 140 10.64 -10.09 4.80
N LEU A 141 10.25 -11.17 5.47
CA LEU A 141 10.07 -12.50 4.91
C LEU A 141 8.63 -12.97 5.00
N ARG A 142 8.19 -13.75 4.02
CA ARG A 142 6.84 -14.34 4.03
C ARG A 142 6.80 -15.66 3.26
N VAL A 143 6.02 -16.62 3.76
CA VAL A 143 5.55 -17.79 3.01
C VAL A 143 4.07 -17.58 2.71
N PRO A 144 3.66 -17.30 1.45
CA PRO A 144 2.26 -17.09 1.08
C PRO A 144 1.51 -18.43 1.10
N SER A 145 0.17 -18.40 1.28
CA SER A 145 -0.64 -19.64 1.28
C SER A 145 -1.32 -19.95 -0.05
N HIS A 146 -1.18 -19.12 -1.06
CA HIS A 146 -1.80 -19.34 -2.36
C HIS A 146 -1.09 -20.49 -3.10
N PRO A 147 -1.81 -21.54 -3.59
CA PRO A 147 -1.17 -22.71 -4.21
C PRO A 147 -0.24 -22.36 -5.38
N ILE A 148 -0.65 -21.42 -6.23
CA ILE A 148 0.17 -20.95 -7.38
C ILE A 148 1.46 -20.31 -6.88
N ALA A 149 1.39 -19.46 -5.86
CA ALA A 149 2.56 -18.78 -5.30
C ALA A 149 3.52 -19.80 -4.65
N LEU A 150 3.00 -20.78 -3.89
CA LEU A 150 3.82 -21.83 -3.29
C LEU A 150 4.54 -22.65 -4.35
N LYS A 151 3.81 -23.16 -5.37
CA LYS A 151 4.40 -23.94 -6.45
C LYS A 151 5.46 -23.15 -7.23
N LEU A 152 5.19 -21.85 -7.49
CA LEU A 152 6.15 -20.96 -8.14
C LEU A 152 7.44 -20.82 -7.32
N LEU A 153 7.32 -20.62 -6.00
CA LEU A 153 8.45 -20.50 -5.06
C LEU A 153 9.24 -21.81 -4.95
N GLU A 154 8.56 -22.95 -4.86
CA GLU A 154 9.19 -24.26 -4.81
C GLU A 154 10.01 -24.55 -6.08
N LEU A 155 9.45 -24.28 -7.27
CA LEU A 155 10.15 -24.51 -8.54
C LEU A 155 11.29 -23.49 -8.80
N PHE A 156 11.18 -22.27 -8.25
CA PHE A 156 12.22 -21.27 -8.36
C PHE A 156 13.39 -21.57 -7.41
N ASP A 157 13.13 -22.16 -6.25
CA ASP A 157 14.07 -22.50 -5.16
C ASP A 157 14.93 -21.31 -4.72
N GLY A 158 14.32 -20.15 -4.67
CA GLY A 158 14.95 -18.89 -4.28
C GLY A 158 14.00 -17.98 -3.52
N GLY A 159 14.41 -16.74 -3.31
CA GLY A 159 13.53 -15.69 -2.78
C GLY A 159 12.99 -14.82 -3.90
N ILE A 160 11.69 -14.59 -3.91
CA ILE A 160 11.03 -13.68 -4.84
C ILE A 160 10.65 -12.39 -4.08
N ALA A 161 11.32 -11.28 -4.41
CA ALA A 161 10.92 -9.97 -3.91
C ALA A 161 9.67 -9.51 -4.64
N ALA A 162 8.55 -9.36 -3.90
CA ALA A 162 7.29 -9.02 -4.52
C ALA A 162 6.49 -7.99 -3.70
N PRO A 163 6.54 -6.71 -4.07
CA PRO A 163 5.52 -5.74 -3.66
C PRO A 163 4.19 -6.03 -4.38
N SER A 164 3.09 -5.39 -3.96
CA SER A 164 1.80 -5.47 -4.67
C SER A 164 1.93 -5.03 -6.14
N ALA A 165 1.22 -5.67 -7.06
CA ALA A 165 1.35 -5.44 -8.51
C ALA A 165 0.49 -4.26 -9.00
N ASN A 166 0.73 -3.04 -8.46
CA ASN A 166 0.10 -1.77 -8.84
C ASN A 166 1.14 -0.66 -8.98
N LYS A 167 0.80 0.45 -9.62
CA LYS A 167 1.60 1.67 -9.58
C LYS A 167 1.69 2.20 -8.15
N PHE A 168 2.82 2.81 -7.77
CA PHE A 168 3.10 3.24 -6.41
C PHE A 168 2.01 4.16 -5.84
N GLY A 169 1.57 3.91 -4.60
CA GLY A 169 0.53 4.67 -3.92
C GLY A 169 -0.92 4.33 -4.31
N ARG A 170 -1.13 3.56 -5.39
CA ARG A 170 -2.46 3.18 -5.88
C ARG A 170 -3.03 1.96 -5.16
N VAL A 171 -4.33 1.71 -5.35
CA VAL A 171 -5.06 0.56 -4.80
C VAL A 171 -4.41 -0.74 -5.25
N SER A 172 -4.15 -1.67 -4.31
CA SER A 172 -3.54 -2.96 -4.64
C SER A 172 -4.47 -3.84 -5.49
N PRO A 173 -3.92 -4.69 -6.38
CA PRO A 173 -4.70 -5.55 -7.25
C PRO A 173 -5.14 -6.83 -6.54
N THR A 174 -6.41 -7.21 -6.72
CA THR A 174 -7.01 -8.43 -6.19
C THR A 174 -7.47 -9.40 -7.29
N LEU A 175 -7.23 -9.02 -8.56
CA LEU A 175 -7.52 -9.79 -9.77
C LEU A 175 -6.42 -9.54 -10.80
N ALA A 176 -6.17 -10.51 -11.69
CA ALA A 176 -5.21 -10.37 -12.80
C ALA A 176 -5.51 -9.15 -13.71
N LYS A 177 -6.78 -8.90 -14.01
CA LYS A 177 -7.20 -7.72 -14.78
C LYS A 177 -6.82 -6.39 -14.15
N HIS A 178 -6.72 -6.32 -12.80
CA HIS A 178 -6.27 -5.11 -12.11
C HIS A 178 -4.78 -4.83 -12.36
N VAL A 179 -3.96 -5.90 -12.41
CA VAL A 179 -2.54 -5.80 -12.76
C VAL A 179 -2.38 -5.28 -14.18
N PHE A 180 -3.12 -5.88 -15.13
CA PHE A 180 -3.11 -5.43 -16.53
C PHE A 180 -3.54 -3.97 -16.67
N THR A 181 -4.56 -3.53 -15.94
CA THR A 181 -5.00 -2.11 -15.96
C THR A 181 -3.86 -1.16 -15.60
N ASP A 182 -2.98 -1.54 -14.66
CA ASP A 182 -1.89 -0.69 -14.19
C ASP A 182 -0.63 -0.75 -15.07
N PHE A 183 -0.33 -1.91 -15.67
CA PHE A 183 0.94 -2.15 -16.35
C PHE A 183 0.84 -2.49 -17.83
N GLN A 184 -0.35 -2.84 -18.32
CA GLN A 184 -0.55 -3.26 -19.71
C GLN A 184 0.41 -4.41 -20.09
N LEU A 185 1.15 -4.28 -21.17
CA LEU A 185 2.13 -5.25 -21.65
C LEU A 185 3.54 -5.08 -21.06
N ASP A 186 3.74 -4.09 -20.18
CA ASP A 186 5.04 -3.87 -19.51
C ASP A 186 5.42 -5.02 -18.57
N VAL A 187 4.44 -5.83 -18.13
CA VAL A 187 4.66 -7.07 -17.38
C VAL A 187 4.49 -8.25 -18.33
N PRO A 188 5.57 -9.01 -18.62
CA PRO A 188 5.55 -10.04 -19.67
C PRO A 188 4.55 -11.18 -19.42
N LEU A 189 4.32 -11.50 -18.16
CA LEU A 189 3.39 -12.56 -17.74
C LEU A 189 2.65 -12.20 -16.46
N ILE A 190 1.34 -12.37 -16.50
CA ILE A 190 0.43 -12.25 -15.36
C ILE A 190 -0.24 -13.62 -15.18
N LEU A 191 0.10 -14.33 -14.12
CA LEU A 191 -0.55 -15.60 -13.78
C LEU A 191 -1.93 -15.31 -13.20
N ASP A 192 -2.99 -15.77 -13.85
CA ASP A 192 -4.35 -15.63 -13.34
C ASP A 192 -4.70 -16.81 -12.44
N GLY A 193 -4.88 -16.54 -11.16
CA GLY A 193 -5.36 -17.48 -10.14
C GLY A 193 -6.69 -17.04 -9.53
N GLY A 194 -7.44 -16.17 -10.22
CA GLY A 194 -8.71 -15.66 -9.75
C GLY A 194 -8.59 -14.57 -8.68
N ALA A 195 -9.67 -14.38 -7.93
CA ALA A 195 -9.74 -13.37 -6.87
C ALA A 195 -9.00 -13.80 -5.61
N THR A 196 -8.26 -12.87 -5.00
CA THR A 196 -7.57 -13.10 -3.74
C THR A 196 -8.55 -13.33 -2.60
N SER A 197 -8.24 -14.25 -1.69
CA SER A 197 -9.17 -14.68 -0.62
C SER A 197 -9.19 -13.74 0.60
N VAL A 198 -8.12 -12.97 0.84
CA VAL A 198 -8.00 -11.98 1.95
C VAL A 198 -8.35 -10.58 1.50
N GLY A 199 -7.82 -10.13 0.36
CA GLY A 199 -8.16 -8.86 -0.28
C GLY A 199 -7.42 -7.62 0.22
N ILE A 200 -6.61 -7.72 1.28
CA ILE A 200 -5.68 -6.69 1.78
C ILE A 200 -4.32 -7.33 2.05
N GLU A 201 -3.29 -6.53 2.26
CA GLU A 201 -1.92 -7.00 2.48
C GLU A 201 -1.76 -7.77 3.79
N SER A 202 -0.64 -8.51 3.87
CA SER A 202 -0.21 -9.25 5.07
C SER A 202 -0.02 -8.34 6.29
N THR A 203 -0.23 -8.89 7.46
CA THR A 203 0.23 -8.30 8.72
C THR A 203 1.76 -8.34 8.77
N ILE A 204 2.41 -7.27 9.23
CA ILE A 204 3.87 -7.21 9.38
C ILE A 204 4.21 -7.10 10.84
N VAL A 205 5.03 -8.05 11.32
CA VAL A 205 5.55 -8.09 12.69
C VAL A 205 7.06 -7.91 12.66
N ASP A 206 7.56 -6.95 13.42
CA ASP A 206 8.97 -6.74 13.70
C ASP A 206 9.40 -7.64 14.85
N CYS A 207 10.27 -8.60 14.58
CA CYS A 207 10.86 -9.48 15.56
C CYS A 207 12.31 -9.10 15.92
N THR A 208 12.78 -7.96 15.45
CA THR A 208 14.09 -7.39 15.88
C THR A 208 13.97 -6.61 17.18
N SER A 209 12.76 -6.21 17.57
CA SER A 209 12.45 -5.59 18.86
C SER A 209 12.02 -6.61 19.91
N ASN A 210 12.24 -6.29 21.16
CA ASN A 210 11.75 -7.06 22.31
C ASN A 210 10.97 -6.14 23.25
N PRO A 211 9.64 -6.30 23.40
CA PRO A 211 8.81 -7.30 22.73
C PRO A 211 8.65 -7.06 21.22
N PRO A 212 8.25 -8.09 20.43
CA PRO A 212 7.90 -7.94 19.03
C PRO A 212 6.74 -6.96 18.85
N ARG A 213 6.71 -6.22 17.71
CA ARG A 213 5.69 -5.20 17.46
C ARG A 213 5.05 -5.33 16.08
N VAL A 214 3.76 -4.99 15.97
CA VAL A 214 3.05 -4.94 14.71
C VAL A 214 3.36 -3.62 14.00
N LEU A 215 4.05 -3.67 12.86
CA LEU A 215 4.36 -2.49 12.05
C LEU A 215 3.25 -2.15 11.06
N ARG A 216 2.44 -3.14 10.68
CA ARG A 216 1.30 -2.95 9.78
C ARG A 216 0.22 -3.98 10.10
N PRO A 217 -0.98 -3.56 10.49
CA PRO A 217 -2.12 -4.47 10.60
C PRO A 217 -2.53 -4.99 9.22
N GLY A 218 -2.95 -6.25 9.10
CA GLY A 218 -3.27 -6.91 7.83
C GLY A 218 -4.13 -8.15 8.00
N GLY A 219 -3.88 -9.17 7.16
CA GLY A 219 -4.72 -10.37 7.06
C GLY A 219 -4.78 -11.25 8.32
N ILE A 220 -3.86 -11.11 9.28
CA ILE A 220 -3.93 -11.83 10.57
C ILE A 220 -4.70 -10.96 11.57
N ASN A 221 -5.63 -11.61 12.28
CA ASN A 221 -6.39 -10.98 13.34
C ASN A 221 -5.46 -10.60 14.52
N ALA A 222 -5.55 -9.35 14.98
CA ALA A 222 -4.74 -8.86 16.08
C ALA A 222 -4.90 -9.66 17.37
N ALA A 223 -6.10 -10.23 17.64
CA ALA A 223 -6.33 -11.08 18.80
C ALA A 223 -5.55 -12.41 18.72
N GLN A 224 -5.39 -12.98 17.52
CA GLN A 224 -4.58 -14.18 17.32
C GLN A 224 -3.08 -13.89 17.54
N LEU A 225 -2.60 -12.73 17.09
CA LEU A 225 -1.23 -12.30 17.36
C LEU A 225 -0.98 -12.05 18.83
N ALA A 226 -1.93 -11.43 19.54
CA ALA A 226 -1.80 -11.11 20.96
C ALA A 226 -1.57 -12.34 21.83
N MET A 227 -2.01 -13.53 21.41
CA MET A 227 -1.73 -14.79 22.13
C MET A 227 -0.24 -15.13 22.17
N LEU A 228 0.55 -14.69 21.20
CA LEU A 228 1.97 -15.00 21.09
C LEU A 228 2.88 -13.83 21.50
N ILE A 229 2.52 -12.61 21.10
CA ILE A 229 3.36 -11.43 21.31
C ILE A 229 2.80 -10.45 22.33
N GLY A 230 1.70 -10.80 23.00
CA GLY A 230 1.00 -9.90 23.92
C GLY A 230 0.17 -8.84 23.20
N THR A 231 -0.57 -8.03 23.95
CA THR A 231 -1.27 -6.87 23.41
C THR A 231 -0.25 -5.83 22.95
N ASN A 232 -0.35 -5.44 21.69
CA ASN A 232 0.63 -4.54 21.08
C ASN A 232 0.09 -3.11 21.08
N ASP A 233 0.08 -2.48 22.24
CA ASP A 233 -0.20 -1.05 22.42
C ASP A 233 1.06 -0.18 22.22
N ALA A 234 2.18 -0.81 21.84
CA ALA A 234 3.44 -0.08 21.62
C ALA A 234 3.30 0.83 20.40
N GLU A 235 3.42 2.13 20.63
CA GLU A 235 3.56 3.10 19.54
C GLU A 235 4.74 2.70 18.64
N VAL A 236 4.54 2.82 17.33
CA VAL A 236 5.64 2.62 16.38
C VAL A 236 6.64 3.74 16.58
N THR A 237 7.76 3.40 17.21
CA THR A 237 8.82 4.35 17.53
C THR A 237 9.58 4.80 16.26
N PRO A 238 10.24 5.97 16.26
CA PRO A 238 10.99 6.47 15.10
C PRO A 238 12.10 5.53 14.59
N ASP A 239 12.61 4.66 15.44
CA ASP A 239 13.65 3.65 15.14
C ASP A 239 13.09 2.35 14.55
N ALA A 240 11.77 2.22 14.44
CA ALA A 240 11.14 1.05 13.84
C ALA A 240 11.57 0.86 12.38
N PRO A 241 11.79 -0.39 11.93
CA PRO A 241 12.07 -0.67 10.52
C PRO A 241 10.98 -0.11 9.61
N ARG A 242 11.40 0.55 8.53
CA ARG A 242 10.45 0.95 7.48
C ARG A 242 9.91 -0.29 6.80
N VAL A 243 8.60 -0.31 6.54
CA VAL A 243 7.91 -1.43 5.87
C VAL A 243 7.03 -0.93 4.72
N PRO A 244 6.69 -1.80 3.75
CA PRO A 244 5.76 -1.44 2.68
C PRO A 244 4.41 -1.00 3.24
N GLY A 245 3.83 0.09 2.67
CA GLY A 245 2.52 0.59 3.05
C GLY A 245 2.47 1.46 4.31
N SER A 246 3.62 1.88 4.86
CA SER A 246 3.70 2.78 6.04
C SER A 246 3.52 4.26 5.72
N LEU A 247 3.47 4.64 4.43
CA LEU A 247 3.27 6.05 4.05
C LEU A 247 1.90 6.56 4.51
N PRO A 248 1.81 7.85 4.91
CA PRO A 248 0.53 8.46 5.28
C PRO A 248 -0.52 8.37 4.18
N SER A 249 -0.13 8.57 2.90
CA SER A 249 -0.99 8.39 1.73
C SER A 249 -0.56 7.16 0.96
N HIS A 250 -1.43 6.17 0.89
CA HIS A 250 -1.25 4.91 0.16
C HIS A 250 -2.61 4.27 -0.14
N TYR A 251 -2.66 3.27 -1.02
CA TYR A 251 -3.90 2.55 -1.39
C TYR A 251 -5.00 3.45 -1.94
N ALA A 252 -4.61 4.61 -2.49
CA ALA A 252 -5.56 5.61 -2.92
C ALA A 252 -6.09 5.33 -4.32
N PRO A 253 -7.42 5.33 -4.54
CA PRO A 253 -8.02 5.41 -5.86
C PRO A 253 -7.72 6.76 -6.51
N ARG A 254 -8.09 6.94 -7.79
CA ARG A 254 -8.00 8.24 -8.49
C ARG A 254 -9.01 9.22 -7.93
N ALA A 255 -10.23 8.72 -7.72
CA ALA A 255 -11.29 9.49 -7.11
C ALA A 255 -11.00 9.77 -5.64
N PRO A 256 -11.28 10.98 -5.15
CA PRO A 256 -11.22 11.30 -3.74
C PRO A 256 -12.09 10.36 -2.89
N VAL A 257 -11.56 9.94 -1.72
CA VAL A 257 -12.27 9.13 -0.74
C VAL A 257 -12.62 9.96 0.48
N ARG A 258 -13.85 9.83 0.98
CA ARG A 258 -14.30 10.40 2.25
C ARG A 258 -14.94 9.34 3.12
N ILE A 259 -14.44 9.18 4.32
CA ILE A 259 -15.03 8.30 5.32
C ILE A 259 -16.11 9.09 6.08
N ILE A 260 -17.35 8.61 6.08
CA ILE A 260 -18.53 9.34 6.57
C ILE A 260 -19.34 8.42 7.48
N ARG A 261 -19.81 8.95 8.60
CA ARG A 261 -20.75 8.21 9.47
C ARG A 261 -22.09 8.01 8.74
N ARG A 262 -22.74 6.89 8.98
CA ARG A 262 -24.04 6.58 8.38
C ARG A 262 -25.05 7.70 8.54
N VAL A 263 -25.12 8.30 9.73
CA VAL A 263 -26.07 9.38 10.03
C VAL A 263 -25.86 10.64 9.21
N ASP A 264 -24.64 10.89 8.78
CA ASP A 264 -24.27 12.10 8.02
C ASP A 264 -24.31 11.85 6.49
N LEU A 265 -24.43 10.59 6.03
CA LEU A 265 -24.26 10.21 4.64
C LEU A 265 -25.29 10.88 3.71
N LEU A 266 -26.57 10.87 4.09
CA LEU A 266 -27.65 11.47 3.29
C LEU A 266 -27.50 12.98 3.17
N GLU A 267 -27.13 13.66 4.26
CA GLU A 267 -26.86 15.08 4.26
C GLU A 267 -25.68 15.44 3.35
N GLN A 268 -24.58 14.71 3.49
CA GLN A 268 -23.38 14.90 2.67
C GLN A 268 -23.64 14.66 1.18
N LEU A 269 -24.47 13.67 0.83
CA LEU A 269 -24.90 13.45 -0.55
C LEU A 269 -25.76 14.62 -1.05
N GLY A 270 -26.67 15.14 -0.24
CA GLY A 270 -27.53 16.28 -0.57
C GLY A 270 -26.74 17.60 -0.77
N GLN A 271 -25.61 17.74 -0.11
CA GLN A 271 -24.72 18.90 -0.24
C GLN A 271 -23.87 18.90 -1.52
N GLN A 272 -23.76 17.74 -2.20
CA GLN A 272 -22.98 17.65 -3.45
C GLN A 272 -23.80 18.24 -4.62
N ARG A 273 -23.35 19.40 -5.10
CA ARG A 273 -23.95 20.09 -6.26
C ARG A 273 -23.11 19.84 -7.51
N GLY A 274 -23.72 19.87 -8.70
CA GLY A 274 -22.99 20.00 -9.96
C GLY A 274 -22.73 18.71 -10.71
N GLY A 275 -23.64 17.72 -10.67
CA GLY A 275 -23.60 16.57 -11.60
C GLY A 275 -22.42 15.60 -11.43
N ARG A 276 -21.81 15.56 -10.24
CA ARG A 276 -20.69 14.65 -9.93
C ARG A 276 -21.15 13.20 -9.85
N SER A 277 -20.40 12.29 -10.44
CA SER A 277 -20.55 10.85 -10.25
C SER A 277 -20.05 10.43 -8.88
N ILE A 278 -20.98 10.27 -7.92
CA ILE A 278 -20.68 9.88 -6.53
C ILE A 278 -20.95 8.40 -6.36
N TYR A 279 -19.99 7.69 -5.78
CA TYR A 279 -20.10 6.28 -5.45
C TYR A 279 -20.05 6.06 -3.96
N VAL A 280 -20.75 5.05 -3.47
CA VAL A 280 -20.87 4.74 -2.03
C VAL A 280 -20.54 3.28 -1.76
N LEU A 281 -19.59 3.04 -0.85
CA LEU A 281 -19.40 1.75 -0.19
C LEU A 281 -20.03 1.84 1.19
N GLY A 282 -21.14 1.12 1.39
CA GLY A 282 -21.95 1.17 2.60
C GLY A 282 -22.26 -0.21 3.18
N PHE A 283 -22.96 -0.21 4.31
CA PHE A 283 -23.33 -1.42 5.04
C PHE A 283 -24.84 -1.69 4.97
N GLU A 284 -25.22 -2.97 4.84
CA GLU A 284 -26.54 -3.58 5.02
C GLU A 284 -27.70 -2.99 4.21
N VAL A 285 -27.83 -1.67 4.16
CA VAL A 285 -29.00 -0.99 3.55
C VAL A 285 -28.55 -0.06 2.44
N SER A 286 -29.21 -0.18 1.28
CA SER A 286 -29.00 0.71 0.15
C SER A 286 -29.26 2.18 0.49
N VAL A 287 -28.50 3.06 -0.12
CA VAL A 287 -28.67 4.51 0.03
C VAL A 287 -29.83 4.95 -0.88
N PRO A 288 -30.90 5.52 -0.31
CA PRO A 288 -32.03 6.01 -1.11
C PRO A 288 -31.61 7.05 -2.15
N ARG A 289 -32.25 7.06 -3.30
CA ARG A 289 -32.01 8.01 -4.41
C ARG A 289 -30.64 7.91 -5.09
N LEU A 290 -29.81 6.92 -4.73
CA LEU A 290 -28.58 6.62 -5.42
C LEU A 290 -28.78 5.41 -6.33
N ALA A 291 -28.33 5.48 -7.59
CA ALA A 291 -28.43 4.36 -8.51
C ALA A 291 -27.71 3.12 -7.94
N GLN A 292 -28.24 1.92 -8.17
CA GLN A 292 -27.64 0.67 -7.67
C GLN A 292 -26.23 0.47 -8.20
N SER A 293 -25.92 0.91 -9.42
CA SER A 293 -24.57 0.88 -10.00
C SER A 293 -23.58 1.80 -9.28
N HIS A 294 -24.06 2.82 -8.56
CA HIS A 294 -23.24 3.77 -7.83
C HIS A 294 -23.06 3.38 -6.35
N GLN A 295 -23.48 2.21 -5.95
CA GLN A 295 -23.31 1.77 -4.57
C GLN A 295 -22.95 0.29 -4.48
N ARG A 296 -22.11 -0.03 -3.50
CA ARG A 296 -21.79 -1.38 -3.08
C ARG A 296 -22.18 -1.50 -1.61
N ILE A 297 -23.09 -2.41 -1.34
CA ILE A 297 -23.55 -2.69 0.02
C ILE A 297 -22.95 -4.03 0.46
N VAL A 298 -22.35 -4.02 1.64
CA VAL A 298 -21.66 -5.18 2.20
C VAL A 298 -22.11 -5.44 3.64
N PRO A 299 -21.98 -6.67 4.15
CA PRO A 299 -22.26 -6.98 5.55
C PRO A 299 -21.33 -6.22 6.51
N VAL A 300 -21.79 -5.93 7.73
CA VAL A 300 -20.97 -5.38 8.83
C VAL A 300 -20.09 -6.49 9.40
N ALA A 301 -19.15 -6.99 8.60
CA ALA A 301 -18.19 -8.03 8.98
C ALA A 301 -16.82 -7.72 8.38
N ALA A 302 -15.78 -7.69 9.22
CA ALA A 302 -14.45 -7.22 8.82
C ALA A 302 -13.82 -8.07 7.70
N VAL A 303 -13.93 -9.40 7.78
CA VAL A 303 -13.30 -10.31 6.79
C VAL A 303 -13.95 -10.19 5.40
N PRO A 304 -15.29 -10.27 5.22
CA PRO A 304 -15.92 -10.01 3.93
C PRO A 304 -15.64 -8.61 3.39
N TYR A 305 -15.58 -7.60 4.27
CA TYR A 305 -15.27 -6.23 3.87
C TYR A 305 -13.84 -6.12 3.31
N GLN A 306 -12.84 -6.68 4.00
CA GLN A 306 -11.45 -6.72 3.54
C GLN A 306 -11.34 -7.30 2.12
N ARG A 307 -12.02 -8.43 1.87
CA ARG A 307 -12.02 -9.11 0.58
C ARG A 307 -12.55 -8.24 -0.56
N THR A 308 -13.53 -7.39 -0.30
CA THR A 308 -14.20 -6.59 -1.34
C THR A 308 -13.65 -5.19 -1.49
N LEU A 309 -12.96 -4.65 -0.48
CA LEU A 309 -12.56 -3.24 -0.41
C LEU A 309 -11.81 -2.77 -1.67
N TYR A 310 -10.71 -3.41 -2.02
CA TYR A 310 -9.87 -2.96 -3.14
C TYR A 310 -10.53 -3.20 -4.50
N ALA A 311 -11.25 -4.31 -4.68
CA ALA A 311 -12.01 -4.56 -5.88
C ALA A 311 -13.05 -3.47 -6.11
N THR A 312 -13.81 -3.10 -5.06
CA THR A 312 -14.83 -2.05 -5.12
C THR A 312 -14.22 -0.67 -5.42
N LEU A 313 -13.10 -0.30 -4.77
CA LEU A 313 -12.44 0.98 -5.07
C LEU A 313 -11.96 1.05 -6.52
N ARG A 314 -11.45 -0.06 -7.07
CA ARG A 314 -11.05 -0.14 -8.48
C ARG A 314 -12.24 -0.13 -9.44
N GLU A 315 -13.35 -0.78 -9.09
CA GLU A 315 -14.59 -0.73 -9.87
C GLU A 315 -15.12 0.71 -9.95
N PHE A 316 -15.17 1.43 -8.84
CA PHE A 316 -15.64 2.81 -8.79
C PHE A 316 -14.73 3.75 -9.59
N ASP A 317 -13.41 3.58 -9.48
CA ASP A 317 -12.45 4.32 -10.31
C ASP A 317 -12.64 4.06 -11.81
N ALA A 318 -12.84 2.80 -12.19
CA ALA A 318 -13.05 2.40 -13.59
C ALA A 318 -14.38 2.92 -14.16
N ALA A 319 -15.40 3.03 -13.29
CA ALA A 319 -16.70 3.60 -13.63
C ALA A 319 -16.71 5.15 -13.67
N GLY A 320 -15.57 5.81 -13.44
CA GLY A 320 -15.43 7.27 -13.52
C GLY A 320 -15.97 8.01 -12.30
N ALA A 321 -15.79 7.47 -11.11
CA ALA A 321 -16.16 8.17 -9.89
C ALA A 321 -15.42 9.52 -9.76
N ASP A 322 -16.16 10.59 -9.48
CA ASP A 322 -15.62 11.90 -9.10
C ASP A 322 -15.37 12.01 -7.58
N LEU A 323 -16.07 11.17 -6.80
CA LEU A 323 -15.99 11.13 -5.36
C LEU A 323 -16.51 9.77 -4.85
N ILE A 324 -15.78 9.19 -3.91
CA ILE A 324 -16.18 7.95 -3.24
C ILE A 324 -16.48 8.26 -1.77
N PHE A 325 -17.70 7.98 -1.34
CA PHE A 325 -18.04 7.95 0.08
C PHE A 325 -17.93 6.53 0.61
N ILE A 326 -17.30 6.40 1.76
CA ILE A 326 -17.19 5.14 2.49
C ILE A 326 -17.87 5.32 3.83
N GLU A 327 -18.89 4.51 4.07
CA GLU A 327 -19.50 4.45 5.39
C GLU A 327 -18.48 3.96 6.41
N ALA A 328 -18.30 4.74 7.48
CA ALA A 328 -17.32 4.45 8.53
C ALA A 328 -17.58 3.09 9.18
N PRO A 329 -16.64 2.13 9.11
CA PRO A 329 -16.81 0.84 9.76
C PRO A 329 -16.73 0.96 11.29
N PRO A 330 -17.15 -0.07 12.05
CA PRO A 330 -17.04 -0.09 13.50
C PRO A 330 -15.60 0.14 13.97
N ARG A 331 -15.43 0.89 15.08
CA ARG A 331 -14.13 1.09 15.74
C ARG A 331 -13.87 -0.05 16.72
N SER A 332 -13.29 -1.15 16.22
CA SER A 332 -12.85 -2.27 17.05
C SER A 332 -11.57 -2.89 16.50
N ILE A 333 -10.91 -3.71 17.30
CA ILE A 333 -9.65 -4.38 16.95
C ILE A 333 -9.77 -5.23 15.66
N ALA A 334 -10.94 -5.83 15.41
CA ALA A 334 -11.21 -6.62 14.21
C ALA A 334 -11.18 -5.78 12.91
N TRP A 335 -11.42 -4.47 13.02
CA TRP A 335 -11.43 -3.54 11.91
C TRP A 335 -10.13 -2.74 11.75
N ALA A 336 -9.13 -2.97 12.59
CA ALA A 336 -7.88 -2.20 12.60
C ALA A 336 -7.19 -2.17 11.22
N ALA A 337 -7.10 -3.32 10.53
CA ALA A 337 -6.52 -3.39 9.20
C ALA A 337 -7.32 -2.64 8.14
N VAL A 338 -8.65 -2.66 8.22
CA VAL A 338 -9.54 -1.89 7.34
C VAL A 338 -9.34 -0.40 7.57
N TRP A 339 -9.35 0.03 8.83
CA TRP A 339 -9.14 1.44 9.18
C TRP A 339 -7.80 1.97 8.68
N ASP A 340 -6.71 1.23 8.88
CA ASP A 340 -5.39 1.63 8.34
C ASP A 340 -5.44 1.88 6.82
N ARG A 341 -6.12 1.02 6.06
CA ARG A 341 -6.26 1.17 4.60
C ARG A 341 -7.15 2.35 4.21
N LEU A 342 -8.27 2.54 4.89
CA LEU A 342 -9.22 3.62 4.60
C LEU A 342 -8.62 5.00 4.92
N GLU A 343 -7.97 5.14 6.07
CA GLU A 343 -7.33 6.39 6.48
C GLU A 343 -6.21 6.78 5.51
N ARG A 344 -5.39 5.84 5.06
CA ARG A 344 -4.35 6.08 4.05
C ARG A 344 -4.93 6.39 2.67
N ALA A 345 -6.02 5.74 2.26
CA ALA A 345 -6.70 6.03 1.00
C ALA A 345 -7.31 7.43 1.02
N ALA A 346 -7.85 7.87 2.16
CA ALA A 346 -8.43 9.19 2.34
C ALA A 346 -7.38 10.32 2.50
N ALA A 347 -6.18 10.01 3.01
CA ALA A 347 -5.11 11.00 3.23
C ALA A 347 -4.47 11.52 1.92
N GLY A 348 -4.59 10.79 0.81
CA GLY A 348 -4.01 11.15 -0.49
C GLY A 348 -4.68 12.32 -1.22
N GLN A 349 -5.60 13.02 -0.59
CA GLN A 349 -6.37 14.09 -1.22
C GLN A 349 -5.70 15.45 -1.06
N PRO A 350 -5.77 16.35 -2.08
CA PRO A 350 -5.47 17.73 -1.86
C PRO A 350 -6.50 18.30 -0.85
N GLN A 351 -6.06 18.54 0.37
CA GLN A 351 -6.85 19.33 1.31
C GLN A 351 -7.14 20.65 0.62
N LYS A 352 -8.42 20.91 0.30
CA LYS A 352 -8.84 22.27 -0.04
C LYS A 352 -8.40 23.13 1.14
N ALA A 353 -7.40 24.00 0.90
CA ALA A 353 -6.96 24.98 1.87
C ALA A 353 -8.22 25.61 2.48
N LYS A 354 -8.36 25.56 3.79
CA LYS A 354 -9.36 26.33 4.52
C LYS A 354 -9.15 27.76 4.05
N ARG A 355 -10.09 28.31 3.28
CA ARG A 355 -10.14 29.73 3.00
C ARG A 355 -10.30 30.40 4.36
N GLU A 356 -9.19 30.86 4.93
CA GLU A 356 -9.22 31.86 6.00
C GLU A 356 -9.97 33.03 5.44
N LYS A 357 -11.15 33.24 5.98
CA LYS A 357 -11.86 34.53 5.83
C LYS A 357 -11.02 35.58 6.55
N SER A 358 -10.05 36.16 5.84
CA SER A 358 -9.45 37.41 6.32
C SER A 358 -10.56 38.46 6.31
N SER A 359 -11.07 38.75 7.47
CA SER A 359 -11.90 39.93 7.73
C SER A 359 -11.03 41.16 7.47
N LYS A 360 -11.10 41.70 6.25
CA LYS A 360 -10.61 43.05 5.98
C LYS A 360 -11.47 44.02 6.76
N LYS A 361 -11.02 44.38 7.96
CA LYS A 361 -11.50 45.56 8.68
C LYS A 361 -10.87 46.77 7.97
N LYS A 362 -11.69 47.49 7.20
CA LYS A 362 -11.36 48.81 6.68
C LYS A 362 -11.06 49.74 7.87
N ILE A 363 -9.84 50.25 7.98
CA ILE A 363 -9.54 51.46 8.72
C ILE A 363 -9.14 52.48 7.66
N ALA A 364 -9.95 53.54 7.57
CA ALA A 364 -9.72 54.71 6.72
C ALA A 364 -8.81 55.68 7.42
N GLY A 365 -7.88 56.28 6.68
CA GLY A 365 -7.44 57.64 6.83
C GLY A 365 -6.28 57.95 7.77
N ALA A 366 -5.11 58.21 7.22
CA ALA A 366 -4.41 59.50 7.36
C ALA A 366 -3.10 59.44 6.55
N ALA A 367 -3.03 60.35 5.61
CA ALA A 367 -1.83 60.63 4.82
C ALA A 367 -0.87 61.51 5.64
N VAL A 368 0.42 61.19 5.61
CA VAL A 368 1.52 62.16 5.73
C VAL A 368 2.68 61.64 4.87
N ALA A 369 3.15 62.49 3.97
CA ALA A 369 4.22 62.29 3.02
C ALA A 369 5.59 62.76 3.61
N PRO A 370 6.70 62.69 2.82
CA PRO A 370 7.94 62.01 3.21
C PRO A 370 9.08 62.99 3.56
N ALA A 371 10.13 62.45 4.18
CA ALA A 371 11.43 63.12 4.24
C ALA A 371 12.53 62.17 3.87
N ALA A 372 13.19 62.48 2.79
CA ALA A 372 14.47 61.94 2.34
C ALA A 372 15.60 62.54 3.18
N ILE A 373 16.70 61.78 3.35
CA ILE A 373 18.09 62.28 3.33
C ILE A 373 19.01 61.04 3.24
N GLU A 374 19.96 61.21 2.33
CA GLU A 374 21.04 60.33 1.90
C GLU A 374 22.27 60.38 2.83
N PRO A 375 23.44 59.81 2.42
CA PRO A 375 24.26 58.90 3.18
C PRO A 375 25.60 59.54 3.63
N ASP A 376 26.39 58.80 4.44
CA ASP A 376 27.83 59.06 4.56
C ASP A 376 28.59 57.80 5.06
N GLU A 377 29.47 57.42 4.25
CA GLU A 377 30.90 57.11 4.17
C GLU A 377 31.60 56.49 5.40
N ALA A 378 32.24 55.37 5.05
CA ALA A 378 33.62 54.94 5.19
C ALA A 378 34.38 55.17 6.51
N SER A 379 34.97 54.12 7.02
CA SER A 379 36.45 53.99 7.21
C SER A 379 36.84 52.69 7.96
N ASP A 380 37.60 51.87 7.30
CA ASP A 380 38.66 50.99 7.80
C ASP A 380 39.90 51.84 8.16
N PRO A 381 41.01 51.36 8.73
CA PRO A 381 41.44 50.04 9.18
C PRO A 381 42.36 50.01 10.45
N MET A 382 43.02 48.88 10.63
CA MET A 382 44.35 48.68 11.23
C MET A 382 44.50 48.08 12.62
N ASP A 383 45.13 46.92 12.59
CA ASP A 383 46.40 46.44 13.22
C ASP A 383 46.48 46.07 14.70
N GLY A 384 47.21 44.99 14.88
CA GLY A 384 48.18 44.74 15.95
C GLY A 384 47.77 43.60 16.93
N ASP A 385 48.38 42.60 16.93
CA ASP A 385 49.70 42.02 17.06
C ASP A 385 49.77 41.05 18.28
N ALA A 386 50.34 39.92 17.99
CA ALA A 386 51.29 39.05 18.71
C ALA A 386 51.08 38.61 20.19
N GLY A 387 51.43 37.34 20.41
CA GLY A 387 51.95 36.81 21.67
C GLY A 387 51.52 35.36 21.93
N GLU A 388 52.16 34.43 21.35
CA GLU A 388 53.23 33.53 21.77
C GLU A 388 53.14 32.85 23.15
N SER A 389 53.41 31.54 23.01
CA SER A 389 54.11 30.62 23.92
C SER A 389 53.25 29.96 25.06
N SER A 390 53.42 28.73 25.39
CA SER A 390 54.46 27.71 25.22
C SER A 390 53.99 26.37 25.83
N LEU A 391 54.35 25.30 25.16
CA LEU A 391 54.95 24.04 25.65
C LEU A 391 54.71 23.52 27.07
N SER A 392 54.28 22.25 27.16
CA SER A 392 55.00 21.11 27.75
C SER A 392 54.08 19.89 27.90
N ARG A 393 54.27 18.82 27.19
CA ARG A 393 55.16 17.63 27.33
C ARG A 393 54.97 16.84 28.61
N ARG A 394 54.84 15.56 28.31
CA ARG A 394 55.13 14.30 29.07
C ARG A 394 53.94 13.64 29.74
N SER A 395 53.80 12.36 29.78
CA SER A 395 54.46 11.15 29.21
C SER A 395 53.79 9.93 29.83
N SER A 396 53.54 8.96 29.01
CA SER A 396 53.70 7.49 29.18
C SER A 396 53.51 6.80 30.55
N ARG A 397 52.78 5.69 30.51
CA ARG A 397 53.12 4.27 30.87
C ARG A 397 51.82 3.46 30.97
N ARG A 398 51.59 2.45 30.16
CA ARG A 398 51.94 1.01 30.19
C ARG A 398 51.81 0.29 31.54
N ALA A 399 50.91 -0.72 31.56
CA ALA A 399 51.06 -2.12 31.97
C ALA A 399 49.66 -2.75 32.06
N SER A 400 49.29 -3.77 31.24
CA SER A 400 49.56 -5.23 31.30
C SER A 400 48.83 -5.95 32.46
N LEU A 401 47.83 -6.68 31.99
CA LEU A 401 47.32 -8.05 32.28
C LEU A 401 47.72 -8.72 33.63
N PRO A 402 46.96 -9.73 34.16
CA PRO A 402 46.56 -10.93 33.39
C PRO A 402 45.10 -11.06 33.06
#